data_63afb3aab176041918af148bb44af355
#
_entry.id   63afb3aab176041918af148bb44af355
#
_cell.length_a   1.000
_cell.length_b   1.000
_cell.length_c   1.000
_cell.angle_alpha   90.00
_cell.angle_beta   90.00
_cell.angle_gamma   90.00
#
_symmetry.space_group_name_H-M   'P 1'
#
loop_
_entity.id
_entity.type
_entity.pdbx_description
1 polymer ?
#
loop_
_entity_poly.entity_id
_entity_poly.type
_entity_poly.pdbx_seq_one_letter_code
_entity_poly.pdbx_strand_id
1 'polypeptide(L)'
;MSNTITDKNQIKSEEKDVSSLRSLSEGITSDNDNNPKLKRRLNSIDFVKGLAIILIILSHLSDAWLNSEWRFLFGIGTAFLDIFGPSLFILLSALSVVFSIKKKKETIPEKVIRNKILFRGIAIMIIGAFFNLSIPHNPPYDVFPFNIFPLTLWGWNILFFMGFTQIASYFILKLNINVRIVIGVIIILIGPILREIIFYEIDTHPVFLWLNFFITSPVPQLPFLPWISICFISTTFGEYLFKMMNQGTEDALIRLYKVFFISGILFITSGIIIGFRLHTTSTIDINLYETIDWLTIANNQNFLQFQFPGMPEFFIRSTISNIFYLLGWALLIISISIYYIDIKGKKGIFNRMLIFYGKVSLSLFLIMFLTGYLFTEGFPPWFFVITYFGVVGLLGFLMYVWTIYFKGIGTPEWIMGKIGAIAHKKNNVEKN
;
A
#
# COMPACT_ATOMS: atom_id res chain seq x y z
N MET A 1 56.85 6.50 -25.94
CA MET A 1 56.44 6.74 -24.53
C MET A 1 55.02 7.32 -24.44
N SER A 2 54.04 6.70 -25.10
CA SER A 2 52.66 7.25 -25.14
C SER A 2 51.56 6.22 -24.75
N ASN A 3 51.89 4.95 -24.47
CA ASN A 3 50.87 3.90 -24.20
C ASN A 3 50.69 3.53 -22.73
N THR A 4 51.37 4.16 -21.78
CA THR A 4 51.35 3.81 -20.35
C THR A 4 50.37 4.67 -19.51
N ILE A 5 49.80 5.75 -20.06
CA ILE A 5 48.93 6.69 -19.34
C ILE A 5 47.44 6.29 -19.52
N THR A 6 47.09 5.69 -20.65
CA THR A 6 45.70 5.26 -20.95
C THR A 6 45.27 4.07 -20.08
N ASP A 7 46.20 3.16 -19.79
CA ASP A 7 45.92 1.96 -18.97
C ASP A 7 45.61 2.28 -17.48
N LYS A 8 46.35 3.28 -16.92
CA LYS A 8 46.12 3.68 -15.51
C LYS A 8 44.78 4.35 -15.24
N ASN A 9 44.23 5.03 -16.23
CA ASN A 9 42.93 5.69 -16.10
C ASN A 9 41.74 4.69 -16.28
N GLN A 10 41.92 3.66 -17.10
CA GLN A 10 40.95 2.58 -17.22
C GLN A 10 40.92 1.71 -15.97
N ILE A 11 42.05 1.34 -15.38
CA ILE A 11 42.12 0.56 -14.13
C ILE A 11 41.53 1.36 -12.96
N LYS A 12 41.74 2.68 -12.88
CA LYS A 12 41.08 3.52 -11.84
C LYS A 12 39.58 3.70 -12.04
N SER A 13 39.08 3.62 -13.26
CA SER A 13 37.63 3.66 -13.52
C SER A 13 36.96 2.33 -13.17
N GLU A 14 37.63 1.21 -13.44
CA GLU A 14 37.13 -0.13 -13.04
C GLU A 14 37.20 -0.36 -11.52
N GLU A 15 38.25 0.09 -10.83
CA GLU A 15 38.29 0.05 -9.35
C GLU A 15 37.20 0.91 -8.70
N LYS A 16 36.88 2.07 -9.30
CA LYS A 16 35.79 2.93 -8.80
C LYS A 16 34.41 2.32 -9.05
N ASP A 17 34.23 1.60 -10.14
CA ASP A 17 33.00 0.86 -10.44
C ASP A 17 32.85 -0.39 -9.57
N VAL A 18 33.93 -1.11 -9.31
CA VAL A 18 33.95 -2.26 -8.40
C VAL A 18 33.68 -1.81 -6.95
N SER A 19 34.23 -0.67 -6.51
CA SER A 19 33.93 -0.12 -5.18
C SER A 19 32.49 0.36 -5.04
N SER A 20 31.90 0.90 -6.10
CA SER A 20 30.47 1.28 -6.13
C SER A 20 29.53 0.07 -6.16
N LEU A 21 29.93 -1.02 -6.80
CA LEU A 21 29.21 -2.31 -6.77
C LEU A 21 29.34 -3.00 -5.41
N ARG A 22 30.53 -2.88 -4.76
CA ARG A 22 30.72 -3.36 -3.40
C ARG A 22 29.86 -2.59 -2.40
N SER A 23 29.75 -1.26 -2.50
CA SER A 23 28.88 -0.47 -1.63
C SER A 23 27.39 -0.75 -1.82
N LEU A 24 26.97 -1.21 -3.01
CA LEU A 24 25.60 -1.68 -3.27
C LEU A 24 25.35 -3.11 -2.74
N SER A 25 26.35 -3.99 -2.81
CA SER A 25 26.29 -5.34 -2.21
C SER A 25 26.50 -5.31 -0.69
N GLU A 26 27.33 -4.39 -0.19
CA GLU A 26 27.58 -4.18 1.23
C GLU A 26 26.41 -3.48 1.93
N GLY A 27 25.56 -2.75 1.21
CA GLY A 27 24.21 -2.35 1.68
C GLY A 27 23.31 -3.56 1.98
N ILE A 28 23.72 -4.76 1.59
CA ILE A 28 23.06 -6.05 1.87
C ILE A 28 23.80 -6.83 2.97
N THR A 29 25.09 -6.58 3.26
CA THR A 29 25.92 -7.47 4.09
C THR A 29 26.87 -6.81 5.11
N SER A 30 26.96 -5.52 5.28
CA SER A 30 27.87 -4.95 6.30
C SER A 30 27.19 -4.72 7.63
N ASP A 31 27.12 -5.76 8.45
CA ASP A 31 26.98 -5.67 9.91
C ASP A 31 28.40 -5.61 10.54
N ASN A 32 29.09 -4.50 10.39
CA ASN A 32 30.27 -4.18 11.17
C ASN A 32 30.18 -2.73 11.61
N ASP A 33 29.44 -2.48 12.71
CA ASP A 33 29.44 -1.20 13.38
C ASP A 33 29.28 -1.35 14.87
N ASN A 34 30.37 -1.11 15.57
CA ASN A 34 30.44 -0.97 17.03
C ASN A 34 29.83 0.36 17.53
N ASN A 35 28.79 0.87 16.87
CA ASN A 35 28.09 2.09 17.28
C ASN A 35 26.63 1.80 17.64
N PRO A 36 26.28 1.73 18.95
CA PRO A 36 24.95 1.30 19.41
C PRO A 36 23.80 2.26 19.09
N LYS A 37 24.06 3.39 18.43
CA LYS A 37 23.03 4.38 18.01
C LYS A 37 22.64 4.26 16.54
N LEU A 38 22.89 3.12 15.92
CA LEU A 38 22.56 2.96 14.49
C LEU A 38 21.06 2.85 14.28
N LYS A 39 20.57 3.80 13.54
CA LYS A 39 19.25 3.91 12.91
C LYS A 39 19.01 2.73 11.94
N ARG A 40 18.88 1.52 12.48
CA ARG A 40 18.68 0.29 11.71
C ARG A 40 17.39 0.40 10.88
N ARG A 41 17.45 0.14 9.59
CA ARG A 41 16.25 0.00 8.75
C ARG A 41 15.51 -1.26 9.19
N LEU A 42 14.19 -1.15 9.45
CA LEU A 42 13.38 -2.32 9.76
C LEU A 42 13.13 -3.12 8.49
N ASN A 43 13.68 -4.33 8.44
CA ASN A 43 13.47 -5.27 7.35
C ASN A 43 12.04 -5.84 7.36
N SER A 44 11.39 -5.87 8.52
CA SER A 44 9.99 -6.27 8.67
C SER A 44 9.04 -5.44 7.81
N ILE A 45 9.28 -4.14 7.66
CA ILE A 45 8.44 -3.27 6.82
C ILE A 45 8.54 -3.65 5.34
N ASP A 46 9.76 -3.92 4.84
CA ASP A 46 9.93 -4.38 3.46
C ASP A 46 9.39 -5.82 3.29
N PHE A 47 9.54 -6.68 4.30
CA PHE A 47 8.97 -8.02 4.32
C PHE A 47 7.44 -7.98 4.20
N VAL A 48 6.77 -7.15 4.99
CA VAL A 48 5.30 -6.98 4.95
C VAL A 48 4.83 -6.48 3.59
N LYS A 49 5.53 -5.50 2.99
CA LYS A 49 5.21 -5.02 1.63
C LYS A 49 5.35 -6.14 0.60
N GLY A 50 6.40 -6.96 0.72
CA GLY A 50 6.63 -8.08 -0.19
C GLY A 50 5.60 -9.19 -0.05
N LEU A 51 5.19 -9.50 1.17
CA LEU A 51 4.10 -10.43 1.39
C LEU A 51 2.78 -9.90 0.83
N ALA A 52 2.47 -8.64 1.12
CA ALA A 52 1.26 -7.99 0.64
C ALA A 52 1.19 -7.95 -0.89
N ILE A 53 2.27 -7.58 -1.59
CA ILE A 53 2.24 -7.50 -3.06
C ILE A 53 2.02 -8.87 -3.69
N ILE A 54 2.61 -9.94 -3.16
CA ILE A 54 2.39 -11.30 -3.67
C ILE A 54 0.92 -11.69 -3.53
N LEU A 55 0.30 -11.41 -2.38
CA LEU A 55 -1.11 -11.73 -2.14
C LEU A 55 -2.07 -10.85 -2.96
N ILE A 56 -1.71 -9.59 -3.21
CA ILE A 56 -2.46 -8.72 -4.12
C ILE A 56 -2.38 -9.24 -5.57
N ILE A 57 -1.21 -9.69 -6.01
CA ILE A 57 -1.06 -10.35 -7.32
C ILE A 57 -1.98 -11.58 -7.38
N LEU A 58 -2.03 -12.39 -6.33
CA LEU A 58 -2.93 -13.55 -6.26
C LEU A 58 -4.39 -13.13 -6.44
N SER A 59 -4.85 -12.13 -5.69
CA SER A 59 -6.24 -11.64 -5.77
C SER A 59 -6.59 -11.16 -7.19
N HIS A 60 -5.79 -10.26 -7.77
CA HIS A 60 -6.10 -9.70 -9.10
C HIS A 60 -5.98 -10.70 -10.25
N LEU A 61 -5.00 -11.61 -10.21
CA LEU A 61 -4.88 -12.63 -11.25
C LEU A 61 -5.96 -13.71 -11.11
N SER A 62 -6.42 -14.03 -9.90
CA SER A 62 -7.54 -14.95 -9.71
C SER A 62 -8.83 -14.39 -10.30
N ASP A 63 -9.05 -13.10 -10.14
CA ASP A 63 -10.20 -12.42 -10.71
C ASP A 63 -10.15 -12.35 -12.25
N ALA A 64 -8.97 -12.15 -12.81
CA ALA A 64 -8.78 -12.04 -14.26
C ALA A 64 -8.74 -13.39 -15.00
N TRP A 65 -8.17 -14.44 -14.41
CA TRP A 65 -7.79 -15.67 -15.13
C TRP A 65 -8.60 -16.91 -14.75
N LEU A 66 -9.16 -16.99 -13.55
CA LEU A 66 -9.98 -18.13 -13.16
C LEU A 66 -11.28 -18.16 -13.97
N ASN A 67 -11.72 -19.38 -14.32
CA ASN A 67 -13.03 -19.52 -14.90
C ASN A 67 -14.14 -19.17 -13.89
N SER A 68 -15.29 -18.76 -14.40
CA SER A 68 -16.39 -18.17 -13.62
C SER A 68 -16.90 -19.08 -12.48
N GLU A 69 -16.83 -20.41 -12.67
CA GLU A 69 -17.32 -21.39 -11.68
C GLU A 69 -16.55 -21.33 -10.36
N TRP A 70 -15.24 -20.98 -10.41
CA TRP A 70 -14.36 -20.97 -9.22
C TRP A 70 -14.15 -19.58 -8.62
N ARG A 71 -14.55 -18.52 -9.33
CA ARG A 71 -14.41 -17.13 -8.87
C ARG A 71 -15.06 -16.90 -7.51
N PHE A 72 -16.21 -17.53 -7.25
CA PHE A 72 -16.89 -17.41 -5.97
C PHE A 72 -16.05 -17.88 -4.78
N LEU A 73 -15.48 -19.11 -4.86
CA LEU A 73 -14.64 -19.63 -3.78
C LEU A 73 -13.37 -18.81 -3.59
N PHE A 74 -12.76 -18.39 -4.70
CA PHE A 74 -11.61 -17.50 -4.65
C PHE A 74 -11.99 -16.09 -4.18
N GLY A 75 -13.16 -15.58 -4.51
CA GLY A 75 -13.71 -14.33 -4.01
C GLY A 75 -13.86 -14.31 -2.49
N ILE A 76 -14.36 -15.39 -1.90
CA ILE A 76 -14.35 -15.57 -0.44
C ILE A 76 -12.92 -15.55 0.10
N GLY A 77 -11.99 -16.29 -0.54
CA GLY A 77 -10.59 -16.31 -0.15
C GLY A 77 -9.96 -14.92 -0.21
N THR A 78 -10.24 -14.14 -1.28
CA THR A 78 -9.72 -12.78 -1.44
C THR A 78 -10.31 -11.80 -0.42
N ALA A 79 -11.55 -12.01 0.04
CA ALA A 79 -12.10 -11.23 1.16
C ALA A 79 -11.27 -11.39 2.45
N PHE A 80 -10.83 -12.62 2.74
CA PHE A 80 -9.90 -12.84 3.86
C PHE A 80 -8.52 -12.24 3.60
N LEU A 81 -8.05 -12.21 2.35
CA LEU A 81 -6.76 -11.62 1.98
C LEU A 81 -6.76 -10.09 1.97
N ASP A 82 -7.93 -9.44 2.04
CA ASP A 82 -8.05 -7.97 2.09
C ASP A 82 -7.32 -7.33 3.29
N ILE A 83 -7.01 -8.12 4.32
CA ILE A 83 -6.14 -7.71 5.43
C ILE A 83 -4.72 -7.31 5.00
N PHE A 84 -4.24 -7.80 3.85
CA PHE A 84 -2.98 -7.41 3.20
C PHE A 84 -3.18 -6.30 2.16
N GLY A 85 -4.40 -5.84 1.98
CA GLY A 85 -4.82 -4.92 0.96
C GLY A 85 -4.57 -3.44 1.30
N PRO A 86 -5.52 -2.56 0.93
CA PRO A 86 -5.32 -1.12 0.93
C PRO A 86 -4.96 -0.52 2.29
N SER A 87 -5.59 -0.98 3.38
CA SER A 87 -5.35 -0.45 4.73
C SER A 87 -3.88 -0.56 5.14
N LEU A 88 -3.26 -1.70 4.84
CA LEU A 88 -1.85 -1.96 5.14
C LEU A 88 -0.94 -1.01 4.35
N PHE A 89 -1.21 -0.79 3.05
CA PHE A 89 -0.41 0.12 2.23
C PHE A 89 -0.57 1.58 2.63
N ILE A 90 -1.78 2.01 2.97
CA ILE A 90 -2.06 3.36 3.49
C ILE A 90 -1.29 3.57 4.81
N LEU A 91 -1.38 2.61 5.73
CA LEU A 91 -0.65 2.64 6.99
C LEU A 91 0.86 2.73 6.77
N LEU A 92 1.43 1.87 5.94
CA LEU A 92 2.86 1.87 5.62
C LEU A 92 3.31 3.16 4.92
N SER A 93 2.46 3.74 4.07
CA SER A 93 2.71 5.03 3.41
C SER A 93 2.82 6.15 4.45
N ALA A 94 1.86 6.25 5.36
CA ALA A 94 1.87 7.23 6.45
C ALA A 94 3.09 7.05 7.38
N LEU A 95 3.41 5.80 7.78
CA LEU A 95 4.61 5.50 8.55
C LEU A 95 5.88 6.01 7.86
N SER A 96 5.99 5.83 6.54
CA SER A 96 7.17 6.27 5.77
C SER A 96 7.35 7.78 5.80
N VAL A 97 6.25 8.56 5.82
CA VAL A 97 6.28 10.02 5.94
C VAL A 97 6.81 10.44 7.31
N VAL A 98 6.31 9.82 8.38
CA VAL A 98 6.79 10.08 9.75
C VAL A 98 8.31 9.89 9.84
N PHE A 99 8.81 8.76 9.31
CA PHE A 99 10.25 8.49 9.26
C PHE A 99 11.01 9.54 8.45
N SER A 100 10.48 9.91 7.30
CA SER A 100 11.11 10.90 6.42
C SER A 100 11.26 12.26 7.11
N ILE A 101 10.27 12.69 7.86
CA ILE A 101 10.28 13.96 8.58
C ILE A 101 11.20 13.88 9.80
N LYS A 102 10.94 12.93 10.70
CA LYS A 102 11.62 12.85 12.01
C LYS A 102 13.12 12.55 11.87
N LYS A 103 13.49 11.63 10.92
CA LYS A 103 14.91 11.28 10.69
C LYS A 103 15.73 12.44 10.11
N LYS A 104 15.13 13.29 9.29
CA LYS A 104 15.84 14.31 8.53
C LYS A 104 15.73 15.72 9.12
N LYS A 105 14.83 15.93 10.09
CA LYS A 105 14.59 17.24 10.67
C LYS A 105 15.84 17.88 11.29
N GLU A 106 16.79 17.06 11.76
CA GLU A 106 18.05 17.53 12.37
C GLU A 106 19.10 17.95 11.32
N THR A 107 19.02 17.41 10.10
CA THR A 107 20.08 17.58 9.08
C THR A 107 19.65 18.38 7.86
N ILE A 108 18.35 18.51 7.61
CA ILE A 108 17.79 19.10 6.39
C ILE A 108 16.70 20.11 6.76
N PRO A 109 16.66 21.30 6.13
CA PRO A 109 15.62 22.30 6.34
C PRO A 109 14.22 21.72 6.10
N GLU A 110 13.25 22.11 6.92
CA GLU A 110 11.87 21.60 6.85
C GLU A 110 11.24 21.83 5.47
N LYS A 111 11.51 22.98 4.82
CA LYS A 111 11.04 23.32 3.46
C LYS A 111 11.46 22.25 2.44
N VAL A 112 12.68 21.72 2.54
CA VAL A 112 13.20 20.68 1.63
C VAL A 112 12.49 19.35 1.87
N ILE A 113 12.31 18.99 3.15
CA ILE A 113 11.63 17.75 3.53
C ILE A 113 10.17 17.80 3.04
N ARG A 114 9.48 18.92 3.28
CA ARG A 114 8.12 19.17 2.81
C ARG A 114 8.03 19.01 1.31
N ASN A 115 8.83 19.75 0.55
CA ASN A 115 8.80 19.71 -0.91
C ASN A 115 9.03 18.28 -1.43
N LYS A 116 9.99 17.55 -0.84
CA LYS A 116 10.26 16.16 -1.21
C LYS A 116 9.04 15.26 -1.00
N ILE A 117 8.32 15.40 0.13
CA ILE A 117 7.12 14.62 0.43
C ILE A 117 6.00 14.98 -0.54
N LEU A 118 5.75 16.27 -0.76
CA LEU A 118 4.71 16.76 -1.66
C LEU A 118 4.97 16.29 -3.10
N PHE A 119 6.16 16.49 -3.65
CA PHE A 119 6.49 16.05 -5.01
C PHE A 119 6.37 14.53 -5.17
N ARG A 120 6.81 13.76 -4.16
CA ARG A 120 6.66 12.32 -4.19
C ARG A 120 5.18 11.90 -4.14
N GLY A 121 4.38 12.52 -3.28
CA GLY A 121 2.95 12.28 -3.20
C GLY A 121 2.24 12.59 -4.51
N ILE A 122 2.50 13.78 -5.09
CA ILE A 122 1.95 14.19 -6.38
C ILE A 122 2.35 13.23 -7.50
N ALA A 123 3.62 12.80 -7.56
CA ALA A 123 4.06 11.86 -8.58
C ALA A 123 3.33 10.51 -8.50
N ILE A 124 3.09 10.00 -7.28
CA ILE A 124 2.30 8.77 -7.09
C ILE A 124 0.82 9.01 -7.48
N MET A 125 0.24 10.17 -7.13
CA MET A 125 -1.12 10.51 -7.54
C MET A 125 -1.25 10.60 -9.06
N ILE A 126 -0.28 11.17 -9.76
CA ILE A 126 -0.25 11.22 -11.23
C ILE A 126 -0.23 9.80 -11.81
N ILE A 127 0.63 8.92 -11.29
CA ILE A 127 0.64 7.51 -11.70
C ILE A 127 -0.72 6.86 -11.44
N GLY A 128 -1.33 7.12 -10.28
CA GLY A 128 -2.67 6.63 -9.93
C GLY A 128 -3.77 7.17 -10.85
N ALA A 129 -3.69 8.45 -11.24
CA ALA A 129 -4.63 9.06 -12.18
C ALA A 129 -4.55 8.41 -13.57
N PHE A 130 -3.34 8.19 -14.09
CA PHE A 130 -3.17 7.44 -15.34
C PHE A 130 -3.60 5.97 -15.21
N PHE A 131 -3.44 5.40 -14.03
CA PHE A 131 -3.90 4.05 -13.76
C PHE A 131 -5.42 3.91 -13.87
N ASN A 132 -6.20 4.94 -13.51
CA ASN A 132 -7.65 4.96 -13.70
C ASN A 132 -8.06 4.78 -15.18
N LEU A 133 -7.24 5.22 -16.14
CA LEU A 133 -7.49 4.96 -17.57
C LEU A 133 -7.33 3.49 -17.98
N SER A 134 -6.62 2.71 -17.17
CA SER A 134 -6.36 1.29 -17.45
C SER A 134 -7.43 0.38 -16.86
N ILE A 135 -8.29 0.89 -15.99
CA ILE A 135 -9.40 0.13 -15.42
C ILE A 135 -10.52 0.06 -16.45
N PRO A 136 -11.05 -1.13 -16.76
CA PRO A 136 -12.19 -1.25 -17.66
C PRO A 136 -13.34 -0.37 -17.21
N HIS A 137 -13.89 0.39 -18.12
CA HIS A 137 -14.98 1.32 -17.86
C HIS A 137 -16.27 0.52 -17.64
N ASN A 138 -16.52 0.12 -16.39
CA ASN A 138 -17.82 -0.35 -15.98
C ASN A 138 -18.67 0.85 -15.52
N PRO A 139 -20.01 0.81 -15.64
CA PRO A 139 -20.85 1.83 -15.03
C PRO A 139 -20.41 2.07 -13.57
N PRO A 140 -20.18 3.30 -13.10
CA PRO A 140 -20.79 4.56 -13.54
C PRO A 140 -19.95 5.48 -14.45
N TYR A 141 -18.85 5.04 -15.05
CA TYR A 141 -17.98 5.91 -15.86
C TYR A 141 -18.64 6.46 -17.12
N ASP A 142 -19.76 5.88 -17.57
CA ASP A 142 -20.54 6.39 -18.69
C ASP A 142 -21.45 7.58 -18.32
N VAL A 143 -21.51 7.95 -17.04
CA VAL A 143 -22.39 8.98 -16.52
C VAL A 143 -21.59 10.25 -16.17
N PHE A 144 -22.20 11.43 -16.40
CA PHE A 144 -21.65 12.71 -15.94
C PHE A 144 -21.46 12.71 -14.41
N PRO A 145 -20.33 13.23 -13.87
CA PRO A 145 -19.22 13.90 -14.56
C PRO A 145 -18.08 12.97 -15.01
N PHE A 146 -18.17 11.65 -14.81
CA PHE A 146 -17.09 10.70 -14.99
C PHE A 146 -16.72 10.45 -16.46
N ASN A 147 -17.63 10.67 -17.38
CA ASN A 147 -17.43 10.48 -18.82
C ASN A 147 -16.69 11.64 -19.51
N ILE A 148 -16.34 12.72 -18.78
CA ILE A 148 -15.70 13.92 -19.36
C ILE A 148 -14.23 13.96 -19.00
N PHE A 149 -13.33 13.94 -19.99
CA PHE A 149 -11.91 14.20 -19.77
C PHE A 149 -11.68 15.69 -19.40
N PRO A 150 -10.86 16.03 -18.39
CA PRO A 150 -9.97 15.14 -17.62
C PRO A 150 -10.58 14.54 -16.35
N LEU A 151 -11.87 14.66 -16.07
CA LEU A 151 -12.52 14.17 -14.86
C LEU A 151 -12.46 12.64 -14.76
N THR A 152 -12.37 11.94 -15.90
CA THR A 152 -12.13 10.49 -15.97
C THR A 152 -10.81 10.03 -15.33
N LEU A 153 -9.86 10.95 -15.15
CA LEU A 153 -8.61 10.67 -14.43
C LEU A 153 -8.78 10.62 -12.91
N TRP A 154 -9.90 11.17 -12.40
CA TRP A 154 -10.20 11.17 -10.98
C TRP A 154 -10.69 9.81 -10.53
N GLY A 155 -10.22 9.36 -9.37
CA GLY A 155 -10.69 8.14 -8.73
C GLY A 155 -9.75 7.72 -7.60
N TRP A 156 -10.36 7.29 -6.50
CA TRP A 156 -9.65 6.87 -5.30
C TRP A 156 -9.11 5.43 -5.42
N ASN A 157 -8.35 5.11 -6.48
CA ASN A 157 -7.61 3.87 -6.52
C ASN A 157 -6.47 3.87 -5.47
N ILE A 158 -5.91 2.70 -5.19
CA ILE A 158 -4.88 2.54 -4.14
C ILE A 158 -3.65 3.44 -4.35
N LEU A 159 -3.19 3.64 -5.59
CA LEU A 159 -2.03 4.47 -5.90
C LEU A 159 -2.34 5.94 -5.66
N PHE A 160 -3.49 6.42 -6.17
CA PHE A 160 -3.93 7.79 -5.96
C PHE A 160 -4.08 8.08 -4.47
N PHE A 161 -4.70 7.16 -3.73
CA PHE A 161 -4.86 7.28 -2.29
C PHE A 161 -3.52 7.25 -1.53
N MET A 162 -2.58 6.38 -1.92
CA MET A 162 -1.23 6.33 -1.33
C MET A 162 -0.47 7.64 -1.53
N GLY A 163 -0.55 8.24 -2.72
CA GLY A 163 0.07 9.53 -3.00
C GLY A 163 -0.55 10.64 -2.15
N PHE A 164 -1.89 10.69 -2.09
CA PHE A 164 -2.63 11.61 -1.23
C PHE A 164 -2.29 11.42 0.25
N THR A 165 -2.20 10.16 0.74
CA THR A 165 -1.81 9.84 2.11
C THR A 165 -0.46 10.43 2.48
N GLN A 166 0.52 10.44 1.57
CA GLN A 166 1.82 11.06 1.84
C GLN A 166 1.69 12.56 2.06
N ILE A 167 0.89 13.23 1.23
CA ILE A 167 0.63 14.68 1.34
C ILE A 167 -0.14 14.97 2.64
N ALA A 168 -1.25 14.28 2.85
CA ALA A 168 -2.11 14.44 4.02
C ALA A 168 -1.33 14.20 5.34
N SER A 169 -0.54 13.12 5.40
CA SER A 169 0.25 12.78 6.58
C SER A 169 1.24 13.88 6.98
N TYR A 170 1.81 14.63 6.01
CA TYR A 170 2.67 15.77 6.34
C TYR A 170 1.92 16.86 7.11
N PHE A 171 0.68 17.17 6.71
CA PHE A 171 -0.15 18.16 7.39
C PHE A 171 -0.72 17.62 8.71
N ILE A 172 -1.18 16.38 8.71
CA ILE A 172 -1.71 15.69 9.90
C ILE A 172 -0.69 15.65 11.03
N LEU A 173 0.60 15.45 10.72
CA LEU A 173 1.68 15.43 11.71
C LEU A 173 1.91 16.77 12.42
N LYS A 174 1.37 17.88 11.92
CA LYS A 174 1.40 19.16 12.63
C LYS A 174 0.38 19.24 13.77
N LEU A 175 -0.63 18.37 13.75
CA LEU A 175 -1.63 18.28 14.81
C LEU A 175 -1.08 17.52 16.02
N ASN A 176 -1.63 17.83 17.20
CA ASN A 176 -1.34 17.06 18.41
C ASN A 176 -1.79 15.60 18.24
N ILE A 177 -1.07 14.67 18.86
CA ILE A 177 -1.34 13.23 18.79
C ILE A 177 -2.78 12.87 19.21
N ASN A 178 -3.27 13.49 20.30
CA ASN A 178 -4.63 13.26 20.80
C ASN A 178 -5.69 13.73 19.79
N VAL A 179 -5.46 14.90 19.16
CA VAL A 179 -6.35 15.45 18.14
C VAL A 179 -6.40 14.51 16.91
N ARG A 180 -5.26 13.96 16.50
CA ARG A 180 -5.21 12.98 15.39
C ARG A 180 -6.03 11.73 15.69
N ILE A 181 -5.90 11.19 16.91
CA ILE A 181 -6.67 10.00 17.30
C ILE A 181 -8.17 10.33 17.29
N VAL A 182 -8.56 11.43 17.91
CA VAL A 182 -9.97 11.84 17.99
C VAL A 182 -10.57 12.06 16.61
N ILE A 183 -9.89 12.82 15.74
CA ILE A 183 -10.34 13.03 14.35
C ILE A 183 -10.41 11.69 13.60
N GLY A 184 -9.40 10.83 13.72
CA GLY A 184 -9.40 9.52 13.07
C GLY A 184 -10.60 8.67 13.49
N VAL A 185 -10.90 8.60 14.79
CA VAL A 185 -12.04 7.86 15.31
C VAL A 185 -13.38 8.49 14.85
N ILE A 186 -13.51 9.81 14.90
CA ILE A 186 -14.72 10.50 14.41
C ILE A 186 -14.96 10.17 12.93
N ILE A 187 -13.91 10.20 12.10
CA ILE A 187 -14.04 9.88 10.67
C ILE A 187 -14.45 8.40 10.47
N ILE A 188 -13.95 7.47 11.28
CA ILE A 188 -14.40 6.07 11.20
C ILE A 188 -15.89 5.95 11.50
N LEU A 189 -16.36 6.62 12.53
CA LEU A 189 -17.76 6.50 13.00
C LEU A 189 -18.74 7.24 12.10
N ILE A 190 -18.39 8.43 11.64
CA ILE A 190 -19.30 9.31 10.87
C ILE A 190 -19.12 9.15 9.36
N GLY A 191 -17.90 8.82 8.91
CA GLY A 191 -17.56 8.79 7.48
C GLY A 191 -18.45 7.89 6.62
N PRO A 192 -18.71 6.62 6.99
CA PRO A 192 -19.61 5.75 6.25
C PRO A 192 -21.03 6.31 6.18
N ILE A 193 -21.56 6.79 7.29
CA ILE A 193 -22.92 7.38 7.38
C ILE A 193 -23.03 8.62 6.46
N LEU A 194 -22.04 9.52 6.53
CA LEU A 194 -22.01 10.69 5.67
C LEU A 194 -21.93 10.33 4.18
N ARG A 195 -21.17 9.29 3.85
CA ARG A 195 -21.07 8.77 2.49
C ARG A 195 -22.41 8.23 1.99
N GLU A 196 -23.15 7.49 2.82
CA GLU A 196 -24.49 6.99 2.47
C GLU A 196 -25.45 8.14 2.22
N ILE A 197 -25.48 9.15 3.08
CA ILE A 197 -26.31 10.34 2.89
C ILE A 197 -25.98 11.03 1.57
N ILE A 198 -24.70 11.28 1.29
CA ILE A 198 -24.27 11.93 0.05
C ILE A 198 -24.68 11.10 -1.17
N PHE A 199 -24.56 9.78 -1.10
CA PHE A 199 -24.87 8.89 -2.21
C PHE A 199 -26.38 8.86 -2.53
N TYR A 200 -27.23 8.77 -1.52
CA TYR A 200 -28.69 8.74 -1.74
C TYR A 200 -29.29 10.09 -2.11
N GLU A 201 -28.59 11.19 -1.83
CA GLU A 201 -29.04 12.55 -2.16
C GLU A 201 -28.46 13.09 -3.48
N ILE A 202 -27.78 12.28 -4.29
CA ILE A 202 -27.12 12.70 -5.54
C ILE A 202 -28.09 13.43 -6.48
N ASP A 203 -29.30 12.91 -6.61
CA ASP A 203 -30.31 13.43 -7.54
C ASP A 203 -31.08 14.64 -6.99
N THR A 204 -30.95 14.95 -5.72
CA THR A 204 -31.70 16.04 -5.08
C THR A 204 -31.08 17.40 -5.33
N HIS A 205 -29.73 17.48 -5.37
CA HIS A 205 -29.02 18.73 -5.55
C HIS A 205 -27.62 18.54 -6.16
N PRO A 206 -27.19 19.36 -7.13
CA PRO A 206 -25.88 19.24 -7.78
C PRO A 206 -24.68 19.22 -6.84
N VAL A 207 -24.78 19.79 -5.65
CA VAL A 207 -23.72 19.76 -4.63
C VAL A 207 -23.43 18.33 -4.18
N PHE A 208 -24.46 17.49 -4.00
CA PHE A 208 -24.27 16.09 -3.60
C PHE A 208 -23.62 15.25 -4.70
N LEU A 209 -23.91 15.54 -5.98
CA LEU A 209 -23.21 14.93 -7.10
C LEU A 209 -21.71 15.20 -7.05
N TRP A 210 -21.30 16.46 -6.85
CA TRP A 210 -19.89 16.83 -6.76
C TRP A 210 -19.23 16.32 -5.47
N LEU A 211 -19.94 16.32 -4.34
CA LEU A 211 -19.44 15.73 -3.10
C LEU A 211 -19.21 14.22 -3.27
N ASN A 212 -20.15 13.52 -3.90
CA ASN A 212 -20.00 12.10 -4.21
C ASN A 212 -18.82 11.87 -5.15
N PHE A 213 -18.66 12.67 -6.19
CA PHE A 213 -17.54 12.60 -7.11
C PHE A 213 -16.18 12.69 -6.39
N PHE A 214 -16.04 13.64 -5.45
CA PHE A 214 -14.78 13.84 -4.75
C PHE A 214 -14.56 12.89 -3.56
N ILE A 215 -15.62 12.47 -2.88
CA ILE A 215 -15.53 11.72 -1.62
C ILE A 215 -15.64 10.21 -1.85
N THR A 216 -16.55 9.78 -2.72
CA THR A 216 -16.84 8.36 -2.87
C THR A 216 -16.02 7.69 -3.95
N SER A 217 -15.61 8.42 -4.99
CA SER A 217 -15.04 7.85 -6.22
C SER A 217 -16.11 7.22 -7.14
N PRO A 218 -15.85 7.14 -8.43
CA PRO A 218 -16.74 6.42 -9.34
C PRO A 218 -16.86 4.92 -9.00
N VAL A 219 -15.79 4.35 -8.43
CA VAL A 219 -15.77 2.95 -7.96
C VAL A 219 -15.64 2.98 -6.44
N PRO A 220 -16.56 2.41 -5.67
CA PRO A 220 -16.59 2.52 -4.21
C PRO A 220 -15.57 1.65 -3.48
N GLN A 221 -14.44 1.32 -4.14
CA GLN A 221 -13.39 0.47 -3.56
C GLN A 221 -12.68 1.13 -2.39
N LEU A 222 -12.29 2.40 -2.57
CA LEU A 222 -11.50 3.17 -1.61
C LEU A 222 -12.03 4.60 -1.51
N PRO A 223 -13.29 4.81 -1.12
CA PRO A 223 -13.81 6.16 -0.98
C PRO A 223 -12.98 6.96 0.02
N PHE A 224 -12.82 8.26 -0.21
CA PHE A 224 -12.06 9.13 0.69
C PHE A 224 -12.50 8.97 2.15
N LEU A 225 -13.80 8.97 2.38
CA LEU A 225 -14.40 8.61 3.66
C LEU A 225 -14.87 7.14 3.62
N PRO A 226 -14.51 6.32 4.59
CA PRO A 226 -13.79 6.61 5.85
C PRO A 226 -12.26 6.39 5.77
N TRP A 227 -11.69 6.03 4.63
CA TRP A 227 -10.30 5.56 4.51
C TRP A 227 -9.23 6.57 4.95
N ILE A 228 -9.51 7.86 4.87
CA ILE A 228 -8.58 8.89 5.37
C ILE A 228 -8.31 8.77 6.87
N SER A 229 -9.21 8.16 7.64
CA SER A 229 -9.01 7.92 9.08
C SER A 229 -7.76 7.10 9.37
N ILE A 230 -7.42 6.15 8.47
CA ILE A 230 -6.21 5.34 8.59
C ILE A 230 -4.96 6.22 8.60
N CYS A 231 -4.92 7.31 7.81
CA CYS A 231 -3.80 8.25 7.83
C CYS A 231 -3.61 8.91 9.20
N PHE A 232 -4.71 9.35 9.81
CA PHE A 232 -4.67 9.98 11.13
C PHE A 232 -4.13 9.04 12.20
N ILE A 233 -4.66 7.82 12.26
CA ILE A 233 -4.26 6.82 13.24
C ILE A 233 -2.84 6.32 12.97
N SER A 234 -2.50 6.07 11.70
CA SER A 234 -1.18 5.57 11.30
C SER A 234 -0.04 6.52 11.62
N THR A 235 -0.25 7.85 11.50
CA THR A 235 0.77 8.83 11.90
C THR A 235 1.09 8.77 13.38
N THR A 236 0.14 8.42 14.23
CA THR A 236 0.33 8.20 15.68
C THR A 236 1.22 6.99 15.94
N PHE A 237 0.89 5.86 15.31
CA PHE A 237 1.71 4.65 15.39
C PHE A 237 3.10 4.86 14.78
N GLY A 238 3.21 5.67 13.73
CA GLY A 238 4.49 6.03 13.10
C GLY A 238 5.40 6.82 14.03
N GLU A 239 4.88 7.77 14.81
CA GLU A 239 5.66 8.50 15.82
C GLU A 239 6.13 7.57 16.93
N TYR A 240 5.28 6.67 17.39
CA TYR A 240 5.66 5.69 18.42
C TYR A 240 6.75 4.73 17.88
N LEU A 241 6.58 4.21 16.66
CA LEU A 241 7.58 3.39 15.99
C LEU A 241 8.93 4.12 15.89
N PHE A 242 8.93 5.36 15.43
CA PHE A 242 10.15 6.17 15.33
C PHE A 242 10.83 6.39 16.69
N LYS A 243 10.03 6.69 17.74
CA LYS A 243 10.53 6.86 19.10
C LYS A 243 11.22 5.60 19.63
N MET A 244 10.63 4.42 19.40
CA MET A 244 11.21 3.14 19.85
C MET A 244 12.47 2.80 19.05
N MET A 245 12.48 3.02 17.75
CA MET A 245 13.69 2.79 16.93
C MET A 245 14.86 3.70 17.32
N ASN A 246 14.60 4.93 17.70
CA ASN A 246 15.67 5.84 18.16
C ASN A 246 16.31 5.43 19.49
N GLN A 247 15.61 4.64 20.32
CA GLN A 247 16.20 4.06 21.52
C GLN A 247 17.26 3.00 21.19
N GLY A 248 17.10 2.29 20.06
CA GLY A 248 18.07 1.32 19.55
C GLY A 248 18.27 0.07 20.41
N THR A 249 17.43 -0.15 21.43
CA THR A 249 17.51 -1.27 22.36
C THR A 249 16.54 -2.39 21.95
N GLU A 250 16.88 -3.64 22.30
CA GLU A 250 15.99 -4.79 22.05
C GLU A 250 14.68 -4.64 22.86
N ASP A 251 14.75 -4.12 24.09
CA ASP A 251 13.57 -3.84 24.91
C ASP A 251 12.62 -2.84 24.26
N ALA A 252 13.16 -1.87 23.53
CA ALA A 252 12.32 -0.91 22.79
C ALA A 252 11.60 -1.60 21.64
N LEU A 253 12.24 -2.51 20.92
CA LEU A 253 11.60 -3.32 19.87
C LEU A 253 10.54 -4.26 20.43
N ILE A 254 10.79 -4.88 21.58
CA ILE A 254 9.80 -5.72 22.28
C ILE A 254 8.59 -4.89 22.73
N ARG A 255 8.81 -3.67 23.27
CA ARG A 255 7.71 -2.75 23.62
C ARG A 255 6.91 -2.34 22.38
N LEU A 256 7.60 -2.03 21.28
CA LEU A 256 6.97 -1.73 19.99
C LEU A 256 6.09 -2.89 19.54
N TYR A 257 6.63 -4.10 19.49
CA TYR A 257 5.90 -5.32 19.18
C TYR A 257 4.63 -5.44 20.03
N LYS A 258 4.75 -5.34 21.38
CA LYS A 258 3.61 -5.49 22.30
C LYS A 258 2.51 -4.44 22.04
N VAL A 259 2.88 -3.18 21.86
CA VAL A 259 1.90 -2.10 21.62
C VAL A 259 1.16 -2.32 20.30
N PHE A 260 1.88 -2.63 19.21
CA PHE A 260 1.23 -2.89 17.92
C PHE A 260 0.36 -4.15 17.98
N PHE A 261 0.82 -5.21 18.66
CA PHE A 261 0.10 -6.46 18.82
C PHE A 261 -1.20 -6.27 19.60
N ILE A 262 -1.13 -5.64 20.78
CA ILE A 262 -2.30 -5.40 21.63
C ILE A 262 -3.29 -4.46 20.93
N SER A 263 -2.81 -3.37 20.32
CA SER A 263 -3.66 -2.45 19.57
C SER A 263 -4.30 -3.15 18.38
N GLY A 264 -3.55 -4.01 17.67
CA GLY A 264 -4.07 -4.81 16.58
C GLY A 264 -5.22 -5.72 17.02
N ILE A 265 -5.04 -6.48 18.09
CA ILE A 265 -6.09 -7.34 18.65
C ILE A 265 -7.32 -6.51 19.08
N LEU A 266 -7.12 -5.38 19.76
CA LEU A 266 -8.23 -4.52 20.20
C LEU A 266 -9.04 -4.00 19.00
N PHE A 267 -8.38 -3.53 17.94
CA PHE A 267 -9.07 -3.05 16.74
C PHE A 267 -9.79 -4.19 16.01
N ILE A 268 -9.17 -5.37 15.84
CA ILE A 268 -9.81 -6.55 15.23
C ILE A 268 -11.06 -6.92 16.02
N THR A 269 -10.93 -7.06 17.34
CA THR A 269 -12.05 -7.44 18.22
C THR A 269 -13.18 -6.42 18.15
N SER A 270 -12.85 -5.12 18.17
CA SER A 270 -13.83 -4.04 17.99
C SER A 270 -14.55 -4.14 16.64
N GLY A 271 -13.80 -4.35 15.55
CA GLY A 271 -14.38 -4.53 14.21
C GLY A 271 -15.33 -5.74 14.14
N ILE A 272 -14.93 -6.88 14.70
CA ILE A 272 -15.78 -8.09 14.74
C ILE A 272 -17.04 -7.84 15.57
N ILE A 273 -16.92 -7.26 16.77
CA ILE A 273 -18.08 -7.01 17.66
C ILE A 273 -19.06 -6.05 16.99
N ILE A 274 -18.59 -4.97 16.39
CA ILE A 274 -19.44 -3.99 15.70
C ILE A 274 -20.08 -4.61 14.46
N GLY A 275 -19.33 -5.39 13.70
CA GLY A 275 -19.72 -5.91 12.37
C GLY A 275 -20.12 -7.38 12.36
N PHE A 276 -20.62 -7.92 13.47
CA PHE A 276 -21.04 -9.33 13.54
C PHE A 276 -22.30 -9.63 12.73
N ARG A 277 -23.06 -8.59 12.35
CA ARG A 277 -24.27 -8.70 11.54
C ARG A 277 -23.92 -9.23 10.15
N LEU A 278 -24.72 -10.20 9.66
CA LEU A 278 -24.63 -10.73 8.31
C LEU A 278 -25.47 -9.87 7.35
N HIS A 279 -24.90 -9.55 6.21
CA HIS A 279 -25.53 -8.80 5.15
C HIS A 279 -25.65 -9.62 3.87
N THR A 280 -26.76 -9.41 3.18
CA THR A 280 -27.05 -9.98 1.85
C THR A 280 -27.22 -8.83 0.85
N THR A 281 -27.32 -9.14 -0.43
CA THR A 281 -27.60 -8.17 -1.50
C THR A 281 -28.93 -7.41 -1.32
N SER A 282 -29.85 -7.95 -0.51
CA SER A 282 -31.12 -7.29 -0.16
C SER A 282 -31.01 -6.32 1.02
N THR A 283 -29.94 -6.37 1.81
CA THR A 283 -29.79 -5.57 3.02
C THR A 283 -28.75 -4.45 2.90
N ILE A 284 -27.92 -4.49 1.87
CA ILE A 284 -26.90 -3.47 1.56
C ILE A 284 -26.92 -3.18 0.06
N ASP A 285 -26.77 -1.90 -0.30
CA ASP A 285 -26.68 -1.45 -1.69
C ASP A 285 -25.32 -1.82 -2.29
N ILE A 286 -25.35 -2.62 -3.36
CA ILE A 286 -24.16 -3.08 -4.09
C ILE A 286 -23.44 -1.91 -4.77
N ASN A 287 -24.15 -0.85 -5.16
CA ASN A 287 -23.55 0.32 -5.81
C ASN A 287 -22.72 1.15 -4.83
N LEU A 288 -23.06 1.07 -3.54
CA LEU A 288 -22.32 1.75 -2.49
C LEU A 288 -21.21 0.88 -1.89
N TYR A 289 -21.40 -0.45 -1.86
CA TYR A 289 -20.50 -1.42 -1.24
C TYR A 289 -20.12 -2.55 -2.21
N GLU A 290 -19.12 -2.33 -3.02
CA GLU A 290 -18.65 -3.21 -4.10
C GLU A 290 -18.35 -4.66 -3.66
N THR A 291 -17.87 -4.86 -2.43
CA THR A 291 -17.50 -6.19 -1.91
C THR A 291 -18.67 -7.18 -1.94
N ILE A 292 -19.90 -6.70 -2.10
CA ILE A 292 -21.12 -7.51 -2.12
C ILE A 292 -21.38 -8.16 -3.47
N ASP A 293 -20.72 -7.74 -4.53
CA ASP A 293 -20.81 -8.39 -5.85
C ASP A 293 -20.47 -9.88 -5.77
N TRP A 294 -19.59 -10.26 -4.87
CA TRP A 294 -19.29 -11.68 -4.62
C TRP A 294 -20.47 -12.46 -4.08
N LEU A 295 -21.35 -11.82 -3.30
CA LEU A 295 -22.61 -12.43 -2.83
C LEU A 295 -23.61 -12.62 -3.99
N THR A 296 -23.62 -11.71 -4.95
CA THR A 296 -24.48 -11.82 -6.14
C THR A 296 -24.04 -12.99 -7.01
N ILE A 297 -22.72 -13.16 -7.21
CA ILE A 297 -22.16 -14.31 -7.92
C ILE A 297 -22.50 -15.62 -7.19
N ALA A 298 -22.43 -15.64 -5.85
CA ALA A 298 -22.78 -16.79 -5.04
C ALA A 298 -24.25 -17.23 -5.20
N ASN A 299 -25.16 -16.26 -5.20
CA ASN A 299 -26.59 -16.54 -5.34
C ASN A 299 -26.96 -17.05 -6.74
N ASN A 300 -26.19 -16.68 -7.76
CA ASN A 300 -26.43 -17.07 -9.15
C ASN A 300 -25.78 -18.41 -9.54
N GLN A 301 -24.86 -18.92 -8.76
CA GLN A 301 -24.20 -20.19 -9.02
C GLN A 301 -24.78 -21.27 -8.09
N ASN A 302 -25.45 -22.27 -8.67
CA ASN A 302 -25.91 -23.50 -7.98
C ASN A 302 -24.72 -24.40 -7.54
N PHE A 303 -23.58 -23.81 -7.23
CA PHE A 303 -22.38 -24.50 -6.83
C PHE A 303 -22.57 -25.07 -5.42
N LEU A 304 -22.72 -26.37 -5.32
CA LEU A 304 -22.85 -27.17 -4.09
C LEU A 304 -24.17 -27.07 -3.31
N GLN A 305 -25.25 -26.51 -3.84
CA GLN A 305 -26.52 -26.30 -3.08
C GLN A 305 -26.31 -25.52 -1.75
N PHE A 306 -25.20 -24.79 -1.65
CA PHE A 306 -24.84 -24.04 -0.47
C PHE A 306 -25.49 -22.66 -0.51
N GLN A 307 -26.47 -22.44 0.32
CA GLN A 307 -27.02 -21.11 0.54
C GLN A 307 -26.04 -20.33 1.42
N PHE A 308 -25.33 -19.37 0.84
CA PHE A 308 -24.44 -18.50 1.59
C PHE A 308 -25.28 -17.62 2.54
N PRO A 309 -25.08 -17.69 3.87
CA PRO A 309 -25.96 -17.04 4.84
C PRO A 309 -25.85 -15.51 4.85
N GLY A 310 -24.93 -14.96 4.10
CA GLY A 310 -24.59 -13.55 4.08
C GLY A 310 -23.15 -13.29 4.48
N MET A 311 -22.68 -12.07 4.25
CA MET A 311 -21.32 -11.62 4.55
C MET A 311 -21.28 -10.83 5.86
N PRO A 312 -20.41 -11.14 6.83
CA PRO A 312 -20.22 -10.31 8.01
C PRO A 312 -19.79 -8.89 7.61
N GLU A 313 -20.35 -7.88 8.26
CA GLU A 313 -20.12 -6.47 7.93
C GLU A 313 -18.64 -6.09 7.98
N PHE A 314 -17.85 -6.71 8.86
CA PHE A 314 -16.41 -6.44 8.95
C PHE A 314 -15.60 -6.89 7.72
N PHE A 315 -16.16 -7.70 6.81
CA PHE A 315 -15.60 -7.99 5.49
C PHE A 315 -16.07 -7.02 4.40
N ILE A 316 -17.11 -6.23 4.67
CA ILE A 316 -17.65 -5.30 3.69
C ILE A 316 -16.85 -4.00 3.75
N ARG A 317 -16.09 -3.73 2.69
CA ARG A 317 -15.18 -2.58 2.62
C ARG A 317 -15.89 -1.26 2.91
N SER A 318 -15.19 -0.38 3.60
CA SER A 318 -15.62 0.98 3.89
C SER A 318 -16.77 1.11 4.91
N THR A 319 -17.14 0.05 5.60
CA THR A 319 -17.99 0.11 6.79
C THR A 319 -17.17 0.49 8.02
N ILE A 320 -17.86 0.90 9.09
CA ILE A 320 -17.21 1.21 10.38
C ILE A 320 -16.41 0.02 10.88
N SER A 321 -17.05 -1.15 10.89
CA SER A 321 -16.48 -2.40 11.37
C SER A 321 -15.27 -2.84 10.53
N ASN A 322 -15.37 -2.69 9.20
CA ASN A 322 -14.29 -3.06 8.28
C ASN A 322 -13.02 -2.22 8.51
N ILE A 323 -13.14 -0.90 8.67
CA ILE A 323 -11.96 -0.04 8.91
C ILE A 323 -11.27 -0.42 10.22
N PHE A 324 -12.00 -0.70 11.31
CA PHE A 324 -11.40 -1.21 12.53
C PHE A 324 -10.72 -2.55 12.32
N TYR A 325 -11.41 -3.49 11.67
CA TYR A 325 -10.91 -4.83 11.40
C TYR A 325 -9.61 -4.80 10.57
N LEU A 326 -9.61 -4.08 9.45
CA LEU A 326 -8.45 -4.01 8.56
C LEU A 326 -7.26 -3.25 9.18
N LEU A 327 -7.52 -2.16 9.90
CA LEU A 327 -6.48 -1.42 10.61
C LEU A 327 -5.85 -2.29 11.71
N GLY A 328 -6.66 -3.05 12.41
CA GLY A 328 -6.20 -3.99 13.43
C GLY A 328 -5.29 -5.07 12.85
N TRP A 329 -5.68 -5.68 11.73
CA TRP A 329 -4.85 -6.66 11.02
C TRP A 329 -3.56 -6.05 10.49
N ALA A 330 -3.60 -4.84 9.94
CA ALA A 330 -2.39 -4.15 9.48
C ALA A 330 -1.37 -3.97 10.62
N LEU A 331 -1.81 -3.56 11.81
CA LEU A 331 -0.95 -3.44 12.98
C LEU A 331 -0.44 -4.81 13.45
N LEU A 332 -1.29 -5.82 13.47
CA LEU A 332 -0.93 -7.18 13.90
C LEU A 332 0.11 -7.80 12.96
N ILE A 333 -0.08 -7.69 11.65
CA ILE A 333 0.85 -8.21 10.63
C ILE A 333 2.22 -7.53 10.77
N ILE A 334 2.26 -6.21 10.94
CA ILE A 334 3.51 -5.47 11.17
C ILE A 334 4.17 -5.93 12.47
N SER A 335 3.40 -6.08 13.54
CA SER A 335 3.89 -6.52 14.85
C SER A 335 4.55 -7.91 14.75
N ILE A 336 3.85 -8.89 14.21
CA ILE A 336 4.36 -10.25 14.01
C ILE A 336 5.63 -10.22 13.16
N SER A 337 5.66 -9.40 12.12
CA SER A 337 6.82 -9.28 11.24
C SER A 337 8.02 -8.64 11.94
N ILE A 338 7.82 -7.64 12.80
CA ILE A 338 8.88 -7.07 13.66
C ILE A 338 9.45 -8.14 14.56
N TYR A 339 8.59 -8.94 15.21
CA TYR A 339 9.04 -10.01 16.07
C TYR A 339 9.85 -11.07 15.32
N TYR A 340 9.34 -11.52 14.16
CA TYR A 340 9.95 -12.60 13.39
C TYR A 340 11.25 -12.18 12.68
N ILE A 341 11.25 -11.00 12.03
CA ILE A 341 12.36 -10.55 11.19
C ILE A 341 13.38 -9.72 11.98
N ASP A 342 12.93 -8.75 12.79
CA ASP A 342 13.87 -7.80 13.41
C ASP A 342 14.32 -8.25 14.81
N ILE A 343 13.44 -8.88 15.63
CA ILE A 343 13.79 -9.36 16.97
C ILE A 343 14.43 -10.75 16.89
N LYS A 344 13.77 -11.73 16.22
CA LYS A 344 14.31 -13.08 16.09
C LYS A 344 15.38 -13.25 15.00
N GLY A 345 15.58 -12.24 14.16
CA GLY A 345 16.64 -12.20 13.16
C GLY A 345 16.55 -13.29 12.08
N LYS A 346 15.35 -13.77 11.72
CA LYS A 346 15.18 -14.84 10.74
C LYS A 346 15.54 -14.38 9.32
N LYS A 347 16.68 -14.89 8.79
CA LYS A 347 17.27 -14.48 7.49
C LYS A 347 17.20 -15.57 6.40
N GLY A 348 16.20 -16.44 6.39
CA GLY A 348 16.04 -17.49 5.36
C GLY A 348 15.91 -16.92 3.93
N ILE A 349 16.11 -17.78 2.92
CA ILE A 349 16.02 -17.39 1.49
C ILE A 349 14.66 -16.78 1.19
N PHE A 350 13.57 -17.39 1.66
CA PHE A 350 12.20 -16.89 1.49
C PHE A 350 12.03 -15.48 2.09
N ASN A 351 12.53 -15.23 3.29
CA ASN A 351 12.45 -13.91 3.92
C ASN A 351 13.20 -12.84 3.11
N ARG A 352 14.40 -13.18 2.58
CA ARG A 352 15.18 -12.30 1.72
C ARG A 352 14.45 -11.98 0.40
N MET A 353 13.79 -12.97 -0.18
CA MET A 353 12.96 -12.81 -1.36
C MET A 353 11.81 -11.84 -1.08
N LEU A 354 11.02 -12.04 0.00
CA LEU A 354 9.94 -11.13 0.37
C LEU A 354 10.43 -9.72 0.66
N ILE A 355 11.55 -9.55 1.35
CA ILE A 355 12.15 -8.23 1.58
C ILE A 355 12.53 -7.56 0.25
N PHE A 356 13.04 -8.33 -0.73
CA PHE A 356 13.34 -7.81 -2.06
C PHE A 356 12.06 -7.37 -2.79
N TYR A 357 11.00 -8.22 -2.81
CA TYR A 357 9.71 -7.86 -3.39
C TYR A 357 9.12 -6.59 -2.77
N GLY A 358 9.28 -6.42 -1.47
CA GLY A 358 8.85 -5.20 -0.78
C GLY A 358 9.59 -3.93 -1.21
N LYS A 359 10.86 -4.06 -1.61
CA LYS A 359 11.64 -2.92 -2.12
C LYS A 359 11.21 -2.48 -3.52
N VAL A 360 10.68 -3.38 -4.33
CA VAL A 360 10.22 -3.16 -5.71
C VAL A 360 8.69 -3.29 -5.85
N SER A 361 7.97 -3.15 -4.75
CA SER A 361 6.53 -3.44 -4.67
C SER A 361 5.67 -2.56 -5.58
N LEU A 362 6.05 -1.30 -5.80
CA LEU A 362 5.31 -0.40 -6.68
C LEU A 362 5.49 -0.80 -8.16
N SER A 363 6.71 -1.19 -8.55
CA SER A 363 6.97 -1.72 -9.89
C SER A 363 6.19 -3.01 -10.12
N LEU A 364 6.22 -3.95 -9.18
CA LEU A 364 5.48 -5.20 -9.27
C LEU A 364 3.97 -4.97 -9.37
N PHE A 365 3.44 -4.02 -8.60
CA PHE A 365 2.03 -3.63 -8.64
C PHE A 365 1.62 -3.14 -10.04
N LEU A 366 2.41 -2.27 -10.66
CA LEU A 366 2.09 -1.74 -11.99
C LEU A 366 2.21 -2.81 -13.08
N ILE A 367 3.24 -3.66 -13.02
CA ILE A 367 3.44 -4.72 -14.02
C ILE A 367 2.35 -5.80 -13.89
N MET A 368 1.87 -6.09 -12.70
CA MET A 368 0.79 -7.05 -12.46
C MET A 368 -0.45 -6.77 -13.33
N PHE A 369 -0.85 -5.51 -13.45
CA PHE A 369 -2.01 -5.16 -14.27
C PHE A 369 -1.78 -5.46 -15.76
N LEU A 370 -0.55 -5.24 -16.26
CA LEU A 370 -0.22 -5.61 -17.63
C LEU A 370 -0.26 -7.14 -17.82
N THR A 371 0.13 -7.90 -16.79
CA THR A 371 0.06 -9.37 -16.87
C THR A 371 -1.37 -9.90 -16.77
N GLY A 372 -2.26 -9.21 -16.07
CA GLY A 372 -3.68 -9.57 -15.99
C GLY A 372 -4.37 -9.64 -17.35
N TYR A 373 -3.96 -8.81 -18.31
CA TYR A 373 -4.51 -8.81 -19.66
C TYR A 373 -3.96 -9.92 -20.58
N LEU A 374 -2.96 -10.70 -20.15
CA LEU A 374 -2.40 -11.77 -20.97
C LEU A 374 -3.37 -12.94 -21.19
N PHE A 375 -4.25 -13.17 -20.22
CA PHE A 375 -5.24 -14.24 -20.27
C PHE A 375 -6.58 -13.72 -19.77
N THR A 376 -7.65 -14.23 -20.34
CA THR A 376 -9.01 -13.92 -19.91
C THR A 376 -9.74 -15.21 -19.59
N GLU A 377 -10.36 -15.26 -18.42
CA GLU A 377 -11.32 -16.27 -17.95
C GLU A 377 -11.22 -17.66 -18.59
N GLY A 378 -10.50 -18.56 -18.00
CA GLY A 378 -10.44 -19.90 -18.60
C GLY A 378 -9.58 -20.90 -17.84
N PHE A 379 -8.91 -20.47 -16.77
CA PHE A 379 -8.03 -21.39 -16.05
C PHE A 379 -8.79 -22.19 -15.00
N PRO A 380 -8.65 -23.54 -15.02
CA PRO A 380 -9.06 -24.35 -13.89
C PRO A 380 -8.12 -24.06 -12.69
N PRO A 381 -8.57 -24.27 -11.43
CA PRO A 381 -7.82 -23.90 -10.22
C PRO A 381 -6.40 -24.43 -10.15
N TRP A 382 -6.18 -25.70 -10.55
CA TRP A 382 -4.85 -26.31 -10.50
C TRP A 382 -3.87 -25.64 -11.47
N PHE A 383 -4.33 -25.26 -12.66
CA PHE A 383 -3.49 -24.57 -13.66
C PHE A 383 -3.24 -23.12 -13.25
N PHE A 384 -4.26 -22.48 -12.69
CA PHE A 384 -4.11 -21.15 -12.12
C PHE A 384 -3.03 -21.08 -11.05
N VAL A 385 -3.00 -22.04 -10.11
CA VAL A 385 -1.98 -22.08 -9.04
C VAL A 385 -0.56 -22.19 -9.62
N ILE A 386 -0.36 -23.09 -10.59
CA ILE A 386 0.95 -23.24 -11.24
C ILE A 386 1.35 -21.96 -11.98
N THR A 387 0.42 -21.38 -12.75
CA THR A 387 0.68 -20.15 -13.52
C THR A 387 0.94 -18.97 -12.62
N TYR A 388 0.21 -18.84 -11.52
CA TYR A 388 0.41 -17.80 -10.51
C TYR A 388 1.82 -17.83 -9.93
N PHE A 389 2.29 -18.98 -9.45
CA PHE A 389 3.66 -19.10 -8.92
C PHE A 389 4.72 -18.86 -10.01
N GLY A 390 4.45 -19.30 -11.23
CA GLY A 390 5.29 -19.02 -12.40
C GLY A 390 5.42 -17.52 -12.66
N VAL A 391 4.30 -16.80 -12.69
CA VAL A 391 4.28 -15.34 -12.91
C VAL A 391 4.94 -14.59 -11.77
N VAL A 392 4.62 -14.91 -10.51
CA VAL A 392 5.26 -14.27 -9.35
C VAL A 392 6.77 -14.49 -9.40
N GLY A 393 7.23 -15.72 -9.67
CA GLY A 393 8.64 -16.03 -9.81
C GLY A 393 9.31 -15.28 -10.96
N LEU A 394 8.67 -15.25 -12.15
CA LEU A 394 9.16 -14.55 -13.33
C LEU A 394 9.26 -13.04 -13.11
N LEU A 395 8.22 -12.41 -12.58
CA LEU A 395 8.22 -10.97 -12.28
C LEU A 395 9.31 -10.61 -11.27
N GLY A 396 9.45 -11.42 -10.22
CA GLY A 396 10.52 -11.23 -9.24
C GLY A 396 11.90 -11.38 -9.85
N PHE A 397 12.10 -12.37 -10.71
CA PHE A 397 13.36 -12.58 -11.44
C PHE A 397 13.67 -11.43 -12.38
N LEU A 398 12.70 -10.98 -13.18
CA LEU A 398 12.88 -9.83 -14.08
C LEU A 398 13.24 -8.56 -13.31
N MET A 399 12.55 -8.29 -12.20
CA MET A 399 12.87 -7.14 -11.34
C MET A 399 14.24 -7.27 -10.67
N TYR A 400 14.67 -8.48 -10.32
CA TYR A 400 15.99 -8.74 -9.78
C TYR A 400 17.08 -8.43 -10.82
N VAL A 401 16.95 -8.99 -12.03
CA VAL A 401 17.86 -8.71 -13.16
C VAL A 401 17.88 -7.22 -13.47
N TRP A 402 16.70 -6.57 -13.56
CA TRP A 402 16.61 -5.13 -13.81
C TRP A 402 17.33 -4.29 -12.75
N THR A 403 17.18 -4.67 -11.49
CA THR A 403 17.81 -3.96 -10.37
C THR A 403 19.33 -4.10 -10.40
N ILE A 404 19.84 -5.30 -10.73
CA ILE A 404 21.30 -5.55 -10.77
C ILE A 404 21.95 -4.91 -11.99
N TYR A 405 21.47 -5.23 -13.20
CA TYR A 405 22.12 -4.82 -14.44
C TYR A 405 21.80 -3.38 -14.83
N PHE A 406 20.57 -2.94 -14.64
CA PHE A 406 20.12 -1.60 -15.02
C PHE A 406 20.01 -0.64 -13.83
N LYS A 407 20.45 -1.03 -12.63
CA LYS A 407 20.39 -0.21 -11.40
C LYS A 407 18.96 0.32 -11.11
N GLY A 408 17.94 -0.40 -11.57
CA GLY A 408 16.53 -0.03 -11.43
C GLY A 408 16.11 1.21 -12.23
N ILE A 409 16.91 1.67 -13.21
CA ILE A 409 16.60 2.87 -14.02
C ILE A 409 15.23 2.70 -14.69
N GLY A 410 14.39 3.75 -14.60
CA GLY A 410 13.06 3.76 -15.18
C GLY A 410 11.96 3.13 -14.29
N THR A 411 12.32 2.47 -13.20
CA THR A 411 11.31 1.99 -12.24
C THR A 411 10.67 3.16 -11.47
N PRO A 412 9.41 3.04 -11.05
CA PRO A 412 8.77 4.03 -10.19
C PRO A 412 9.58 4.35 -8.93
N GLU A 413 10.20 3.36 -8.31
CA GLU A 413 11.05 3.54 -7.12
C GLU A 413 12.29 4.38 -7.45
N TRP A 414 12.91 4.17 -8.61
CA TRP A 414 14.04 4.96 -9.08
C TRP A 414 13.62 6.42 -9.37
N ILE A 415 12.49 6.62 -10.05
CA ILE A 415 11.92 7.95 -10.33
C ILE A 415 11.69 8.70 -9.02
N MET A 416 11.06 8.04 -8.03
CA MET A 416 10.83 8.61 -6.70
C MET A 416 12.15 8.99 -5.99
N GLY A 417 13.19 8.18 -6.16
CA GLY A 417 14.54 8.47 -5.67
C GLY A 417 15.14 9.72 -6.29
N LYS A 418 15.02 9.88 -7.62
CA LYS A 418 15.52 11.03 -8.38
C LYS A 418 14.78 12.32 -8.06
N ILE A 419 13.45 12.30 -7.99
CA ILE A 419 12.63 13.43 -7.54
C ILE A 419 13.12 13.94 -6.18
N GLY A 420 13.40 13.01 -5.27
CA GLY A 420 13.97 13.35 -3.97
C GLY A 420 15.33 14.03 -4.02
N ALA A 421 16.19 13.71 -5.00
CA ALA A 421 17.50 14.31 -5.17
C ALA A 421 17.43 15.71 -5.82
N ILE A 422 16.53 15.89 -6.79
CA ILE A 422 16.31 17.20 -7.47
C ILE A 422 15.80 18.24 -6.46
N ALA A 423 14.86 17.87 -5.59
CA ALA A 423 14.37 18.77 -4.54
C ALA A 423 15.47 19.22 -3.57
N HIS A 424 16.53 18.42 -3.41
CA HIS A 424 17.69 18.79 -2.59
C HIS A 424 18.63 19.76 -3.32
N LYS A 425 18.86 19.57 -4.63
CA LYS A 425 19.77 20.37 -5.43
C LYS A 425 19.27 21.81 -5.63
N LYS A 426 17.97 22.00 -5.86
CA LYS A 426 17.34 23.30 -6.06
C LYS A 426 17.51 24.25 -4.86
N ASN A 427 17.49 23.70 -3.64
CA ASN A 427 17.68 24.52 -2.43
C ASN A 427 19.13 24.91 -2.13
N ASN A 428 20.12 24.20 -2.70
CA ASN A 428 21.53 24.61 -2.57
C ASN A 428 21.88 25.73 -3.55
N VAL A 429 21.16 25.85 -4.66
CA VAL A 429 21.34 26.95 -5.64
C VAL A 429 20.66 28.24 -5.12
N GLU A 430 19.58 28.18 -4.36
CA GLU A 430 18.93 29.35 -3.75
C GLU A 430 19.69 29.91 -2.52
N LYS A 431 20.75 29.23 -2.05
CA LYS A 431 21.56 29.63 -0.90
C LYS A 431 22.91 30.25 -1.29
N ASN A 432 23.34 30.14 -2.54
CA ASN A 432 24.48 30.79 -3.15
C ASN A 432 24.03 31.98 -4.03
#